data_601623abadfca04622095db079b689a6
#
_entry.id   601623abadfca04622095db079b689a6
#
_cell.length_a   1.000
_cell.length_b   1.000
_cell.length_c   1.000
_cell.angle_alpha   90.00
_cell.angle_beta   90.00
_cell.angle_gamma   90.00
#
_symmetry.space_group_name_H-M   'P 1'
#
loop_
_entity.id
_entity.type
_entity.pdbx_description
1 polymer ?
#
loop_
_entity_poly.entity_id
_entity_poly.type
_entity_poly.pdbx_seq_one_letter_code
_entity_poly.pdbx_strand_id
1 'polypeptide(L)'
;VLAALEPVVELLGTFDITTIRASIGMYLVCKAIHETTDIRVLLTGEISDELFGYKYTDFAPSAKAFQEEAQKRIRELHMYDVLRADRCISVNSLEARVPFGDLDFVKYVMAIDPEMKLNKYGKGKYLLRHAFEKGDYLPHDILWREKAAFSDAVGHSMVDYLKEYAETVYTQEEFEEKRAKYTHAQPFTKESLLYR
;
A
#
# COMPACT_ATOMS: atom_id res chain seq x y z
N VAL A 1 8.73 -0.90 -16.19
CA VAL A 1 8.99 -1.33 -14.80
C VAL A 1 10.44 -1.07 -14.44
N LEU A 2 11.43 -1.71 -15.08
CA LEU A 2 12.85 -1.55 -14.70
C LEU A 2 13.35 -0.12 -14.78
N ALA A 3 12.99 0.64 -15.81
CA ALA A 3 13.36 2.05 -15.93
C ALA A 3 12.81 2.96 -14.81
N ALA A 4 11.80 2.49 -14.08
CA ALA A 4 11.24 3.20 -12.95
C ALA A 4 11.81 2.75 -11.59
N LEU A 5 12.60 1.67 -11.56
CA LEU A 5 13.07 1.08 -10.30
C LEU A 5 13.98 2.04 -9.52
N GLU A 6 15.05 2.48 -10.16
CA GLU A 6 16.03 3.39 -9.53
C GLU A 6 15.38 4.73 -9.11
N PRO A 7 14.62 5.44 -9.98
CA PRO A 7 13.91 6.64 -9.57
C PRO A 7 12.95 6.43 -8.39
N VAL A 8 12.27 5.29 -8.32
CA VAL A 8 11.34 4.98 -7.23
C VAL A 8 12.08 4.71 -5.92
N VAL A 9 13.19 3.96 -5.95
CA VAL A 9 14.00 3.71 -4.76
C VAL A 9 14.55 5.02 -4.19
N GLU A 10 15.11 5.88 -5.05
CA GLU A 10 15.61 7.20 -4.66
C GLU A 10 14.49 8.09 -4.08
N LEU A 11 13.34 8.15 -4.76
CA LEU A 11 12.18 8.92 -4.34
C LEU A 11 11.68 8.53 -2.96
N LEU A 12 11.58 7.24 -2.70
CA LEU A 12 11.06 6.71 -1.45
C LEU A 12 12.06 6.85 -0.30
N GLY A 13 13.36 6.77 -0.59
CA GLY A 13 14.41 6.75 0.43
C GLY A 13 14.29 5.56 1.37
N THR A 14 13.78 4.44 0.86
CA THR A 14 13.64 3.18 1.59
C THR A 14 14.06 2.02 0.69
N PHE A 15 14.46 0.92 1.30
CA PHE A 15 14.74 -0.36 0.65
C PHE A 15 13.76 -1.46 1.04
N ASP A 16 12.60 -1.08 1.59
CA ASP A 16 11.52 -2.02 1.87
C ASP A 16 10.91 -2.56 0.57
N ILE A 17 11.01 -3.87 0.37
CA ILE A 17 10.60 -4.56 -0.85
C ILE A 17 9.12 -4.33 -1.15
N THR A 18 8.27 -4.41 -0.14
CA THR A 18 6.81 -4.30 -0.29
C THR A 18 6.42 -2.90 -0.74
N THR A 19 7.00 -1.89 -0.09
CA THR A 19 6.80 -0.49 -0.43
C THR A 19 7.26 -0.19 -1.85
N ILE A 20 8.47 -0.63 -2.24
CA ILE A 20 9.03 -0.38 -3.58
C ILE A 20 8.16 -1.03 -4.67
N ARG A 21 7.80 -2.31 -4.52
CA ARG A 21 6.94 -3.02 -5.47
C ARG A 21 5.60 -2.31 -5.69
N ALA A 22 4.94 -1.90 -4.62
CA ALA A 22 3.69 -1.17 -4.70
C ALA A 22 3.85 0.22 -5.33
N SER A 23 5.00 0.86 -5.09
CA SER A 23 5.29 2.22 -5.57
C SER A 23 5.57 2.29 -7.06
N ILE A 24 6.22 1.29 -7.65
CA ILE A 24 6.53 1.28 -9.09
C ILE A 24 5.25 1.46 -9.93
N GLY A 25 4.21 0.69 -9.64
CA GLY A 25 2.93 0.79 -10.35
C GLY A 25 2.26 2.15 -10.14
N MET A 26 2.23 2.64 -8.90
CA MET A 26 1.65 3.95 -8.59
C MET A 26 2.41 5.09 -9.26
N TYR A 27 3.73 5.08 -9.20
CA TYR A 27 4.60 6.06 -9.86
C TYR A 27 4.31 6.13 -11.37
N LEU A 28 4.27 4.98 -12.05
CA LEU A 28 4.03 4.91 -13.49
C LEU A 28 2.64 5.40 -13.88
N VAL A 29 1.62 5.08 -13.09
CA VAL A 29 0.24 5.58 -13.31
C VAL A 29 0.19 7.10 -13.13
N CYS A 30 0.75 7.63 -12.04
CA CYS A 30 0.79 9.06 -11.77
C CYS A 30 1.57 9.81 -12.87
N LYS A 31 2.69 9.27 -13.31
CA LYS A 31 3.47 9.82 -14.42
C LYS A 31 2.66 9.85 -15.70
N ALA A 32 2.00 8.78 -16.06
CA ALA A 32 1.15 8.73 -17.26
C ALA A 32 -0.01 9.75 -17.19
N ILE A 33 -0.68 9.87 -16.03
CA ILE A 33 -1.74 10.88 -15.84
C ILE A 33 -1.18 12.28 -16.07
N HIS A 34 -0.05 12.62 -15.47
CA HIS A 34 0.58 13.94 -15.63
C HIS A 34 0.96 14.24 -17.09
N GLU A 35 1.56 13.25 -17.79
CA GLU A 35 2.07 13.43 -19.15
C GLU A 35 0.98 13.43 -20.23
N THR A 36 -0.15 12.75 -19.98
CA THR A 36 -1.17 12.53 -21.03
C THR A 36 -2.50 13.22 -20.76
N THR A 37 -2.67 13.89 -19.62
CA THR A 37 -3.92 14.55 -19.24
C THR A 37 -3.67 15.90 -18.55
N ASP A 38 -4.73 16.70 -18.43
CA ASP A 38 -4.74 17.94 -17.65
C ASP A 38 -5.18 17.72 -16.20
N ILE A 39 -5.39 16.47 -15.78
CA ILE A 39 -5.75 16.12 -14.40
C ILE A 39 -4.59 16.45 -13.47
N ARG A 40 -4.88 17.17 -12.38
CA ARG A 40 -3.88 17.54 -11.37
C ARG A 40 -4.29 17.13 -9.96
N VAL A 41 -5.53 16.67 -9.77
CA VAL A 41 -6.06 16.23 -8.46
C VAL A 41 -6.59 14.81 -8.60
N LEU A 42 -6.19 13.94 -7.66
CA LEU A 42 -6.62 12.55 -7.57
C LEU A 42 -7.38 12.32 -6.27
N LEU A 43 -8.52 11.66 -6.35
CA LEU A 43 -9.19 11.08 -5.17
C LEU A 43 -8.60 9.70 -4.90
N THR A 44 -8.14 9.47 -3.68
CA THR A 44 -7.51 8.19 -3.29
C THR A 44 -8.27 7.49 -2.19
N GLY A 45 -8.15 6.17 -2.13
CA GLY A 45 -8.73 5.33 -1.08
C GLY A 45 -7.81 5.09 0.12
N GLU A 46 -6.72 5.84 0.23
CA GLU A 46 -5.76 5.70 1.34
C GLU A 46 -6.45 5.92 2.70
N ILE A 47 -5.88 5.35 3.76
CA ILE A 47 -6.36 5.42 5.15
C ILE A 47 -7.59 4.51 5.41
N SER A 48 -8.30 4.07 4.38
CA SER A 48 -9.45 3.18 4.59
C SER A 48 -9.08 1.83 5.21
N ASP A 49 -7.87 1.35 4.98
CA ASP A 49 -7.35 0.10 5.54
C ASP A 49 -7.08 0.24 7.05
N GLU A 50 -6.54 1.37 7.48
CA GLU A 50 -6.26 1.69 8.87
C GLU A 50 -7.54 1.90 9.68
N LEU A 51 -8.57 2.47 9.08
CA LEU A 51 -9.84 2.75 9.74
C LEU A 51 -10.75 1.51 9.87
N PHE A 52 -10.85 0.71 8.81
CA PHE A 52 -11.85 -0.36 8.69
C PHE A 52 -11.26 -1.78 8.68
N GLY A 53 -9.93 -1.89 8.77
CA GLY A 53 -9.23 -3.16 8.80
C GLY A 53 -8.67 -3.61 7.44
N TYR A 54 -7.62 -4.40 7.55
CA TYR A 54 -6.90 -5.02 6.45
C TYR A 54 -6.27 -6.33 6.92
N LYS A 55 -5.56 -7.03 6.06
CA LYS A 55 -4.93 -8.34 6.33
C LYS A 55 -4.23 -8.43 7.71
N TYR A 56 -3.56 -7.36 8.15
CA TYR A 56 -2.85 -7.31 9.43
C TYR A 56 -3.77 -7.16 10.65
N THR A 57 -5.00 -6.69 10.47
CA THR A 57 -6.01 -6.58 11.53
C THR A 57 -7.11 -7.63 11.43
N ASP A 58 -7.21 -8.37 10.32
CA ASP A 58 -8.22 -9.41 10.13
C ASP A 58 -8.08 -10.55 11.15
N PHE A 59 -6.88 -10.72 11.71
CA PHE A 59 -6.57 -11.73 12.74
C PHE A 59 -6.46 -11.14 14.15
N ALA A 60 -6.96 -9.92 14.38
CA ALA A 60 -6.94 -9.31 15.70
C ALA A 60 -7.64 -10.20 16.73
N PRO A 61 -7.00 -10.51 17.86
CA PRO A 61 -7.54 -11.46 18.83
C PRO A 61 -8.75 -10.92 19.60
N SER A 62 -8.99 -9.62 19.52
CA SER A 62 -10.13 -8.94 20.14
C SER A 62 -10.40 -7.60 19.48
N ALA A 63 -11.60 -7.06 19.68
CA ALA A 63 -11.97 -5.73 19.24
C ALA A 63 -11.07 -4.63 19.85
N LYS A 64 -10.64 -4.80 21.09
CA LYS A 64 -9.68 -3.91 21.73
C LYS A 64 -8.34 -3.92 20.99
N ALA A 65 -7.79 -5.09 20.70
CA ALA A 65 -6.53 -5.20 19.95
C ALA A 65 -6.63 -4.61 18.54
N PHE A 66 -7.76 -4.83 17.85
CA PHE A 66 -8.06 -4.19 16.58
C PHE A 66 -8.00 -2.66 16.70
N GLN A 67 -8.68 -2.09 17.70
CA GLN A 67 -8.75 -0.65 17.90
C GLN A 67 -7.39 -0.03 18.22
N GLU A 68 -6.60 -0.69 19.07
CA GLU A 68 -5.25 -0.26 19.43
C GLU A 68 -4.32 -0.23 18.22
N GLU A 69 -4.36 -1.26 17.37
CA GLU A 69 -3.57 -1.30 16.13
C GLU A 69 -4.06 -0.24 15.13
N ALA A 70 -5.37 -0.07 14.95
CA ALA A 70 -5.92 0.97 14.09
C ALA A 70 -5.49 2.38 14.53
N GLN A 71 -5.57 2.68 15.82
CA GLN A 71 -5.11 3.95 16.39
C GLN A 71 -3.61 4.16 16.20
N LYS A 72 -2.80 3.11 16.37
CA LYS A 72 -1.36 3.15 16.13
C LYS A 72 -1.09 3.50 14.67
N ARG A 73 -1.71 2.81 13.72
CA ARG A 73 -1.50 3.03 12.28
C ARG A 73 -1.93 4.41 11.83
N ILE A 74 -3.02 4.94 12.35
CA ILE A 74 -3.42 6.34 12.07
C ILE A 74 -2.36 7.34 12.56
N ARG A 75 -1.72 7.11 13.70
CA ARG A 75 -0.62 7.98 14.16
C ARG A 75 0.66 7.84 13.34
N GLU A 76 0.87 6.68 12.76
CA GLU A 76 2.08 6.31 12.03
C GLU A 76 1.89 6.28 10.50
N LEU A 77 0.84 6.91 9.95
CA LEU A 77 0.51 6.91 8.52
C LEU A 77 1.70 7.25 7.61
N HIS A 78 2.53 8.18 8.05
CA HIS A 78 3.73 8.63 7.32
C HIS A 78 4.83 7.56 7.19
N MET A 79 4.71 6.44 7.90
CA MET A 79 5.68 5.34 7.87
C MET A 79 5.24 4.18 6.95
N TYR A 80 4.00 4.19 6.46
CA TYR A 80 3.39 3.07 5.72
C TYR A 80 2.91 3.49 4.32
N ASP A 81 1.76 3.01 3.90
CA ASP A 81 1.23 3.19 2.55
C ASP A 81 1.04 4.67 2.16
N VAL A 82 0.77 5.55 3.11
CA VAL A 82 0.65 7.00 2.85
C VAL A 82 1.98 7.60 2.43
N LEU A 83 3.12 7.13 2.96
CA LEU A 83 4.45 7.55 2.49
C LEU A 83 4.62 7.27 0.99
N ARG A 84 4.24 6.07 0.56
CA ARG A 84 4.27 5.66 -0.84
C ARG A 84 3.37 6.56 -1.69
N ALA A 85 2.11 6.72 -1.27
CA ALA A 85 1.12 7.50 -2.00
C ALA A 85 1.56 8.97 -2.14
N ASP A 86 1.96 9.60 -1.04
CA ASP A 86 2.42 10.98 -1.01
C ASP A 86 3.57 11.21 -2.00
N ARG A 87 4.63 10.42 -1.89
CA ARG A 87 5.81 10.61 -2.72
C ARG A 87 5.57 10.32 -4.19
N CYS A 88 4.88 9.22 -4.53
CA CYS A 88 4.60 8.86 -5.92
C CYS A 88 3.66 9.86 -6.61
N ILE A 89 2.72 10.45 -5.90
CA ILE A 89 1.78 11.43 -6.44
C ILE A 89 2.47 12.80 -6.58
N SER A 90 3.12 13.27 -5.51
CA SER A 90 3.71 14.60 -5.46
C SER A 90 4.84 14.81 -6.46
N VAL A 91 5.73 13.80 -6.68
CA VAL A 91 6.82 13.89 -7.66
C VAL A 91 6.32 14.08 -9.09
N ASN A 92 5.11 13.64 -9.37
CA ASN A 92 4.44 13.83 -10.66
C ASN A 92 3.57 15.10 -10.72
N SER A 93 3.76 16.05 -9.80
CA SER A 93 3.01 17.31 -9.73
C SER A 93 1.49 17.10 -9.67
N LEU A 94 1.05 16.06 -8.99
CA LEU A 94 -0.34 15.76 -8.71
C LEU A 94 -0.64 16.00 -7.23
N GLU A 95 -1.89 16.32 -6.92
CA GLU A 95 -2.38 16.48 -5.54
C GLU A 95 -3.31 15.32 -5.18
N ALA A 96 -3.07 14.67 -4.04
CA ALA A 96 -3.96 13.66 -3.48
C ALA A 96 -5.05 14.29 -2.62
N ARG A 97 -6.29 13.91 -2.85
CA ARG A 97 -7.41 14.13 -1.94
C ARG A 97 -7.76 12.80 -1.29
N VAL A 98 -7.78 12.80 0.05
CA VAL A 98 -7.87 11.59 0.87
C VAL A 98 -9.13 11.68 1.76
N PRO A 99 -10.34 11.39 1.22
CA PRO A 99 -11.60 11.54 1.97
C PRO A 99 -11.63 10.76 3.28
N PHE A 100 -11.02 9.57 3.33
CA PHE A 100 -10.93 8.78 4.56
C PHE A 100 -10.00 9.40 5.62
N GLY A 101 -9.17 10.36 5.23
CA GLY A 101 -8.28 11.10 6.13
C GLY A 101 -8.88 12.39 6.68
N ASP A 102 -10.12 12.72 6.34
CA ASP A 102 -10.82 13.84 6.96
C ASP A 102 -10.88 13.64 8.48
N LEU A 103 -10.49 14.66 9.23
CA LEU A 103 -10.29 14.52 10.68
C LEU A 103 -11.59 14.23 11.42
N ASP A 104 -12.71 14.77 10.96
CA ASP A 104 -14.00 14.52 11.62
C ASP A 104 -14.52 13.13 11.25
N PHE A 105 -14.27 12.70 10.01
CA PHE A 105 -14.56 11.31 9.60
C PHE A 105 -13.72 10.30 10.38
N VAL A 106 -12.42 10.55 10.54
CA VAL A 106 -11.53 9.69 11.35
C VAL A 106 -12.03 9.60 12.79
N LYS A 107 -12.37 10.73 13.43
CA LYS A 107 -12.93 10.75 14.78
C LYS A 107 -14.22 9.95 14.87
N TYR A 108 -15.13 10.14 13.91
CA TYR A 108 -16.38 9.41 13.85
C TYR A 108 -16.16 7.90 13.77
N VAL A 109 -15.33 7.43 12.82
CA VAL A 109 -15.06 6.01 12.64
C VAL A 109 -14.33 5.41 13.85
N MET A 110 -13.42 6.15 14.46
CA MET A 110 -12.72 5.70 15.67
C MET A 110 -13.64 5.62 16.90
N ALA A 111 -14.77 6.35 16.92
CA ALA A 111 -15.78 6.27 17.97
C ALA A 111 -16.77 5.09 17.79
N ILE A 112 -16.81 4.46 16.61
CA ILE A 112 -17.64 3.27 16.38
C ILE A 112 -17.09 2.11 17.23
N ASP A 113 -18.01 1.34 17.82
CA ASP A 113 -17.65 0.12 18.55
C ASP A 113 -16.75 -0.79 17.69
N PRO A 114 -15.51 -1.06 18.09
CA PRO A 114 -14.58 -1.85 17.30
C PRO A 114 -15.07 -3.28 17.01
N GLU A 115 -16.01 -3.81 17.81
CA GLU A 115 -16.68 -5.09 17.50
C GLU A 115 -17.37 -5.08 16.13
N MET A 116 -17.87 -3.93 15.68
CA MET A 116 -18.52 -3.77 14.38
C MET A 116 -17.51 -3.75 13.21
N LYS A 117 -16.23 -3.51 13.49
CA LYS A 117 -15.15 -3.41 12.49
C LYS A 117 -14.40 -4.74 12.30
N LEU A 118 -14.57 -5.70 13.21
CA LEU A 118 -13.94 -7.01 13.11
C LEU A 118 -14.39 -7.76 11.85
N ASN A 119 -13.47 -8.51 11.26
CA ASN A 119 -13.76 -9.35 10.10
C ASN A 119 -14.52 -10.63 10.48
N LYS A 120 -15.78 -10.48 10.90
CA LYS A 120 -16.65 -11.58 11.33
C LYS A 120 -17.30 -12.36 10.18
N TYR A 121 -17.34 -11.76 8.99
CA TYR A 121 -18.08 -12.30 7.84
C TYR A 121 -17.17 -12.79 6.71
N GLY A 122 -15.88 -12.92 6.97
CA GLY A 122 -14.90 -13.33 5.96
C GLY A 122 -14.72 -12.31 4.82
N LYS A 123 -15.20 -11.08 5.02
CA LYS A 123 -15.08 -9.97 4.06
C LYS A 123 -14.43 -8.78 4.74
N GLY A 124 -13.21 -8.45 4.32
CA GLY A 124 -12.52 -7.26 4.81
C GLY A 124 -13.32 -5.98 4.58
N LYS A 125 -13.28 -5.07 5.55
CA LYS A 125 -14.03 -3.80 5.54
C LYS A 125 -15.55 -3.98 5.44
N TYR A 126 -16.11 -5.03 6.04
CA TYR A 126 -17.53 -5.33 5.94
C TYR A 126 -18.42 -4.13 6.31
N LEU A 127 -18.14 -3.46 7.42
CA LEU A 127 -18.89 -2.29 7.87
C LEU A 127 -18.98 -1.20 6.79
N LEU A 128 -17.83 -0.85 6.16
CA LEU A 128 -17.79 0.14 5.10
C LEU A 128 -18.62 -0.31 3.89
N ARG A 129 -18.45 -1.54 3.43
CA ARG A 129 -19.18 -2.11 2.30
C ARG A 129 -20.68 -2.11 2.56
N HIS A 130 -21.09 -2.58 3.73
CA HIS A 130 -22.50 -2.65 4.12
C HIS A 130 -23.17 -1.25 4.19
N ALA A 131 -22.41 -0.23 4.61
CA ALA A 131 -22.92 1.15 4.63
C ALA A 131 -23.31 1.67 3.23
N PHE A 132 -22.65 1.17 2.18
CA PHE A 132 -22.94 1.56 0.79
C PHE A 132 -23.89 0.59 0.04
N GLU A 133 -24.30 -0.51 0.68
CA GLU A 133 -25.12 -1.55 0.02
C GLU A 133 -26.50 -1.06 -0.37
N LYS A 134 -27.16 -0.30 0.52
CA LYS A 134 -28.57 0.12 0.32
C LYS A 134 -28.76 1.27 -0.66
N GLY A 135 -27.69 1.99 -1.00
CA GLY A 135 -27.80 3.23 -1.79
C GLY A 135 -27.57 3.04 -3.28
N ASP A 136 -27.28 1.83 -3.73
CA ASP A 136 -26.94 1.51 -5.12
C ASP A 136 -25.83 2.43 -5.69
N TYR A 137 -24.89 2.84 -4.82
CA TYR A 137 -23.80 3.74 -5.17
C TYR A 137 -22.73 3.06 -6.02
N LEU A 138 -22.60 1.74 -5.90
CA LEU A 138 -21.60 0.94 -6.61
C LEU A 138 -22.25 -0.34 -7.13
N PRO A 139 -21.86 -0.83 -8.32
CA PRO A 139 -22.23 -2.17 -8.77
C PRO A 139 -21.87 -3.23 -7.71
N HIS A 140 -22.75 -4.22 -7.53
CA HIS A 140 -22.59 -5.25 -6.51
C HIS A 140 -21.23 -5.97 -6.58
N ASP A 141 -20.79 -6.32 -7.77
CA ASP A 141 -19.51 -7.02 -8.01
C ASP A 141 -18.30 -6.15 -7.66
N ILE A 142 -18.43 -4.84 -7.71
CA ILE A 142 -17.37 -3.90 -7.26
C ILE A 142 -17.42 -3.76 -5.74
N LEU A 143 -18.62 -3.55 -5.17
CA LEU A 143 -18.81 -3.38 -3.74
C LEU A 143 -18.32 -4.60 -2.95
N TRP A 144 -18.60 -5.81 -3.44
CA TRP A 144 -18.33 -7.07 -2.76
C TRP A 144 -17.15 -7.87 -3.34
N ARG A 145 -16.37 -7.28 -4.27
CA ARG A 145 -15.17 -7.95 -4.82
C ARG A 145 -14.18 -8.34 -3.72
N GLU A 146 -13.40 -9.37 -3.98
CA GLU A 146 -12.30 -9.74 -3.08
C GLU A 146 -11.26 -8.61 -3.00
N LYS A 147 -10.72 -8.40 -1.80
CA LYS A 147 -9.66 -7.40 -1.58
C LYS A 147 -8.36 -7.92 -2.16
N ALA A 148 -7.79 -7.16 -3.07
CA ALA A 148 -6.43 -7.34 -3.54
C ALA A 148 -5.56 -6.15 -3.10
N ALA A 149 -4.30 -6.41 -2.77
CA ALA A 149 -3.32 -5.34 -2.60
C ALA A 149 -3.05 -4.67 -3.96
N PHE A 150 -2.57 -3.43 -3.96
CA PHE A 150 -2.26 -2.74 -5.21
C PHE A 150 -1.21 -3.51 -6.03
N SER A 151 -0.17 -4.03 -5.39
CA SER A 151 0.83 -4.89 -6.01
C SER A 151 0.25 -6.16 -6.64
N ASP A 152 -0.78 -6.75 -6.02
CA ASP A 152 -1.45 -7.96 -6.53
C ASP A 152 -2.40 -7.62 -7.68
N ALA A 153 -3.02 -6.44 -7.64
CA ALA A 153 -3.97 -5.97 -8.66
C ALA A 153 -3.29 -5.58 -9.98
N VAL A 154 -2.04 -5.10 -9.90
CA VAL A 154 -1.20 -4.78 -11.09
C VAL A 154 -0.59 -6.06 -11.71
N GLY A 155 -0.80 -7.19 -11.05
CA GLY A 155 -0.44 -8.54 -11.50
C GLY A 155 0.75 -9.13 -10.77
N HIS A 156 0.63 -10.39 -10.38
CA HIS A 156 1.75 -11.20 -9.88
C HIS A 156 2.96 -11.17 -10.81
N SER A 157 2.73 -10.97 -12.11
CA SER A 157 3.77 -10.84 -13.14
C SER A 157 4.82 -9.78 -12.87
N MET A 158 4.49 -8.64 -12.23
CA MET A 158 5.49 -7.62 -11.91
C MET A 158 6.41 -8.05 -10.76
N VAL A 159 5.85 -8.68 -9.74
CA VAL A 159 6.62 -9.19 -8.60
C VAL A 159 7.57 -10.30 -9.05
N ASP A 160 7.07 -11.24 -9.82
CA ASP A 160 7.88 -12.34 -10.33
C ASP A 160 8.95 -11.83 -11.28
N TYR A 161 8.61 -10.88 -12.15
CA TYR A 161 9.56 -10.25 -13.06
C TYR A 161 10.71 -9.54 -12.32
N LEU A 162 10.44 -8.83 -11.22
CA LEU A 162 11.48 -8.18 -10.42
C LEU A 162 12.40 -9.19 -9.73
N LYS A 163 11.82 -10.28 -9.22
CA LYS A 163 12.60 -11.39 -8.65
C LYS A 163 13.50 -12.04 -9.70
N GLU A 164 12.93 -12.41 -10.84
CA GLU A 164 13.67 -13.01 -11.95
C GLU A 164 14.79 -12.09 -12.44
N TYR A 165 14.50 -10.81 -12.58
CA TYR A 165 15.51 -9.82 -12.94
C TYR A 165 16.65 -9.78 -11.92
N ALA A 166 16.35 -9.74 -10.62
CA ALA A 166 17.38 -9.75 -9.58
C ALA A 166 18.27 -11.01 -9.62
N GLU A 167 17.70 -12.17 -10.00
CA GLU A 167 18.46 -13.40 -10.22
C GLU A 167 19.45 -13.29 -11.39
N THR A 168 19.13 -12.48 -12.40
CA THR A 168 20.03 -12.25 -13.56
C THR A 168 21.14 -11.22 -13.26
N VAL A 169 20.92 -10.32 -12.27
CA VAL A 169 21.88 -9.25 -11.94
C VAL A 169 23.03 -9.77 -11.08
N TYR A 170 22.78 -10.71 -10.18
CA TYR A 170 23.76 -11.21 -9.24
C TYR A 170 23.93 -12.72 -9.33
N THR A 171 25.18 -13.20 -9.41
CA THR A 171 25.50 -14.60 -9.08
C THR A 171 25.29 -14.83 -7.59
N GLN A 172 25.31 -16.10 -7.15
CA GLN A 172 25.21 -16.40 -5.72
C GLN A 172 26.43 -15.89 -4.94
N GLU A 173 27.62 -15.98 -5.52
CA GLU A 173 28.85 -15.50 -4.91
C GLU A 173 28.85 -13.99 -4.75
N GLU A 174 28.47 -13.24 -5.78
CA GLU A 174 28.33 -11.78 -5.73
C GLU A 174 27.29 -11.33 -4.71
N PHE A 175 26.19 -12.07 -4.59
CA PHE A 175 25.17 -11.79 -3.58
C PHE A 175 25.72 -11.93 -2.17
N GLU A 176 26.40 -13.06 -1.86
CA GLU A 176 26.98 -13.29 -0.53
C GLU A 176 28.09 -12.27 -0.20
N GLU A 177 28.94 -11.95 -1.16
CA GLU A 177 29.99 -10.92 -0.96
C GLU A 177 29.40 -9.54 -0.67
N LYS A 178 28.41 -9.12 -1.48
CA LYS A 178 27.82 -7.79 -1.37
C LYS A 178 26.95 -7.66 -0.11
N ARG A 179 26.13 -8.66 0.19
CA ARG A 179 25.28 -8.64 1.40
C ARG A 179 26.11 -8.59 2.70
N ALA A 180 27.27 -9.24 2.71
CA ALA A 180 28.16 -9.26 3.88
C ALA A 180 28.69 -7.86 4.27
N LYS A 181 28.66 -6.89 3.35
CA LYS A 181 29.07 -5.49 3.60
C LYS A 181 28.07 -4.73 4.47
N TYR A 182 26.80 -5.22 4.58
CA TYR A 182 25.76 -4.60 5.40
C TYR A 182 25.79 -5.17 6.82
N THR A 183 26.08 -4.34 7.80
CA THR A 183 26.12 -4.71 9.23
C THR A 183 24.73 -4.59 9.89
N HIS A 184 23.81 -3.84 9.27
CA HIS A 184 22.44 -3.64 9.74
C HIS A 184 21.43 -3.92 8.61
N ALA A 185 20.29 -4.52 8.95
CA ALA A 185 19.23 -4.88 8.01
C ALA A 185 19.75 -5.57 6.74
N GLN A 186 20.61 -6.56 6.93
CA GLN A 186 21.30 -7.25 5.83
C GLN A 186 20.30 -7.80 4.79
N PRO A 187 20.55 -7.63 3.49
CA PRO A 187 19.68 -8.16 2.44
C PRO A 187 19.47 -9.67 2.56
N PHE A 188 18.24 -10.15 2.49
CA PHE A 188 17.90 -11.58 2.57
C PHE A 188 17.79 -12.24 1.20
N THR A 189 17.52 -11.47 0.15
CA THR A 189 17.35 -11.94 -1.22
C THR A 189 18.14 -11.07 -2.17
N LYS A 190 18.42 -11.55 -3.38
CA LYS A 190 19.05 -10.75 -4.44
C LYS A 190 18.22 -9.52 -4.79
N GLU A 191 16.89 -9.64 -4.77
CA GLU A 191 15.99 -8.50 -4.95
C GLU A 191 16.17 -7.45 -3.84
N SER A 192 16.25 -7.87 -2.57
CA SER A 192 16.51 -6.93 -1.48
C SER A 192 17.88 -6.26 -1.57
N LEU A 193 18.86 -6.92 -2.19
CA LEU A 193 20.16 -6.31 -2.48
C LEU A 193 20.06 -5.32 -3.65
N LEU A 194 19.24 -5.60 -4.64
CA LEU A 194 19.04 -4.75 -5.82
C LEU A 194 18.52 -3.35 -5.45
N TYR A 195 17.78 -3.24 -4.34
CA TYR A 195 17.17 -2.00 -3.87
C TYR A 195 18.09 -1.17 -2.93
N ARG A 196 19.32 -1.56 -2.80
CA ARG A 196 20.36 -0.93 -1.97
C ARG A 196 21.39 -0.20 -2.79
#